data_3445e533ea8b1cfc20cb600e1d8df89b
#
_entry.id   3445e533ea8b1cfc20cb600e1d8df89b
#
_cell.length_a   1.000
_cell.length_b   1.000
_cell.length_c   1.000
_cell.angle_alpha   90.00
_cell.angle_beta   90.00
_cell.angle_gamma   90.00
#
_symmetry.space_group_name_H-M   'P 1'
#
loop_
_entity.id
_entity.type
_entity.pdbx_description
1 polymer ?
#
loop_
_entity_poly.entity_id
_entity_poly.type
_entity_poly.pdbx_seq_one_letter_code
_entity_poly.pdbx_strand_id
1 'polypeptide(L)'
;IKMELTRPVDKHSRRLIVRNIELLLDYCMRFYERQFVTRSKVNKDILVRFEEQLDAYFQGGHPQSEGLPTVKYFADRMNLSPNYFGDLVKKETGRTAQEYIQGKLIEVAKQEILGSSRSVSEIAYRLGFQYPQHFTRIFKKSVGCTPTGYRDLQV
;
A
#
# COMPACT_ATOMS: atom_id res chain seq x y z
N ILE A 1 -32.75 30.23 -3.09
CA ILE A 1 -31.76 31.30 -2.83
C ILE A 1 -31.80 32.36 -3.93
N LYS A 2 -31.68 32.00 -5.22
CA LYS A 2 -31.66 32.95 -6.34
C LYS A 2 -32.89 33.86 -6.41
N MET A 3 -34.08 33.32 -6.13
CA MET A 3 -35.35 34.10 -6.08
C MET A 3 -35.43 35.06 -4.88
N GLU A 4 -34.88 34.68 -3.73
CA GLU A 4 -34.86 35.51 -2.54
C GLU A 4 -33.88 36.68 -2.62
N LEU A 5 -32.79 36.52 -3.38
CA LEU A 5 -31.80 37.58 -3.61
C LEU A 5 -32.26 38.67 -4.57
N THR A 6 -33.33 38.42 -5.37
CA THR A 6 -33.90 39.37 -6.35
C THR A 6 -35.12 40.09 -5.87
N ARG A 7 -35.69 39.74 -4.69
CA ARG A 7 -36.84 40.39 -4.08
C ARG A 7 -36.43 41.39 -3.00
N PRO A 8 -37.25 42.39 -2.67
CA PRO A 8 -36.99 43.27 -1.54
C PRO A 8 -36.85 42.46 -0.25
N VAL A 9 -35.79 42.77 0.51
CA VAL A 9 -35.49 42.07 1.77
C VAL A 9 -36.58 42.36 2.81
N ASP A 10 -37.34 41.33 3.23
CA ASP A 10 -38.31 41.41 4.29
C ASP A 10 -37.74 40.77 5.61
N LYS A 11 -38.51 40.83 6.68
CA LYS A 11 -38.11 40.29 8.00
C LYS A 11 -37.88 38.79 8.01
N HIS A 12 -38.30 38.04 7.00
CA HIS A 12 -38.17 36.61 6.88
C HIS A 12 -37.02 36.20 5.93
N SER A 13 -36.64 37.09 4.99
CA SER A 13 -35.65 36.81 3.97
C SER A 13 -34.32 36.31 4.55
N ARG A 14 -33.83 36.96 5.60
CA ARG A 14 -32.59 36.55 6.27
C ARG A 14 -32.65 35.11 6.80
N ARG A 15 -33.77 34.75 7.43
CA ARG A 15 -33.99 33.42 7.99
C ARG A 15 -34.08 32.35 6.89
N LEU A 16 -34.77 32.65 5.79
CA LEU A 16 -34.90 31.76 4.65
C LEU A 16 -33.54 31.52 3.95
N ILE A 17 -32.75 32.58 3.77
CA ILE A 17 -31.39 32.46 3.18
C ILE A 17 -30.50 31.57 4.05
N VAL A 18 -30.47 31.83 5.38
CA VAL A 18 -29.64 31.02 6.30
C VAL A 18 -30.07 29.56 6.24
N ARG A 19 -31.35 29.23 6.29
CA ARG A 19 -31.84 27.84 6.20
C ARG A 19 -31.49 27.15 4.88
N ASN A 20 -31.54 27.89 3.77
CA ASN A 20 -31.12 27.34 2.49
C ASN A 20 -29.60 27.06 2.43
N ILE A 21 -28.80 27.90 3.06
CA ILE A 21 -27.33 27.68 3.17
C ILE A 21 -27.03 26.47 4.07
N GLU A 22 -27.69 26.37 5.24
CA GLU A 22 -27.58 25.20 6.13
C GLU A 22 -27.91 23.91 5.37
N LEU A 23 -29.02 23.87 4.66
CA LEU A 23 -29.43 22.71 3.86
C LEU A 23 -28.41 22.37 2.77
N LEU A 24 -27.84 23.37 2.09
CA LEU A 24 -26.78 23.17 1.10
C LEU A 24 -25.54 22.54 1.74
N LEU A 25 -25.13 23.04 2.91
CA LEU A 25 -23.97 22.51 3.63
C LEU A 25 -24.21 21.06 4.10
N ASP A 26 -25.42 20.74 4.58
CA ASP A 26 -25.81 19.38 4.96
C ASP A 26 -25.73 18.42 3.76
N TYR A 27 -26.19 18.84 2.58
CA TYR A 27 -26.01 18.05 1.36
C TYR A 27 -24.52 17.88 0.98
N CYS A 28 -23.72 18.93 1.08
CA CYS A 28 -22.29 18.85 0.82
C CYS A 28 -21.60 17.85 1.78
N MET A 29 -21.91 17.90 3.07
CA MET A 29 -21.40 16.95 4.06
C MET A 29 -21.83 15.51 3.73
N ARG A 30 -23.11 15.29 3.42
CA ARG A 30 -23.62 13.97 3.06
C ARG A 30 -22.93 13.39 1.81
N PHE A 31 -22.70 14.19 0.77
CA PHE A 31 -21.98 13.75 -0.42
C PHE A 31 -20.51 13.46 -0.12
N TYR A 32 -19.87 14.28 0.70
CA TYR A 32 -18.49 14.07 1.13
C TYR A 32 -18.33 12.75 1.90
N GLU A 33 -19.21 12.50 2.88
CA GLU A 33 -19.21 11.25 3.66
C GLU A 33 -19.40 10.02 2.76
N ARG A 34 -20.34 10.06 1.81
CA ARG A 34 -20.53 8.97 0.85
C ARG A 34 -19.30 8.70 0.02
N GLN A 35 -18.64 9.73 -0.49
CA GLN A 35 -17.39 9.58 -1.25
C GLN A 35 -16.27 8.98 -0.39
N PHE A 36 -16.21 9.36 0.88
CA PHE A 36 -15.19 8.86 1.80
C PHE A 36 -15.36 7.36 2.08
N VAL A 37 -16.59 6.90 2.33
CA VAL A 37 -16.91 5.48 2.55
C VAL A 37 -16.60 4.65 1.31
N THR A 38 -17.01 5.11 0.13
CA THR A 38 -16.75 4.41 -1.13
C THR A 38 -15.25 4.33 -1.44
N ARG A 39 -14.52 5.43 -1.23
CA ARG A 39 -13.08 5.50 -1.47
C ARG A 39 -12.30 4.61 -0.50
N SER A 40 -12.69 4.53 0.77
CA SER A 40 -12.07 3.65 1.75
C SER A 40 -12.24 2.17 1.37
N LYS A 41 -13.43 1.78 0.88
CA LYS A 41 -13.66 0.42 0.40
C LYS A 41 -12.79 0.07 -0.80
N VAL A 42 -12.76 0.96 -1.80
CA VAL A 42 -11.92 0.78 -3.01
C VAL A 42 -10.43 0.67 -2.64
N ASN A 43 -9.95 1.49 -1.71
CA ASN A 43 -8.56 1.43 -1.27
C ASN A 43 -8.22 0.08 -0.61
N LYS A 44 -9.12 -0.44 0.23
CA LYS A 44 -8.95 -1.77 0.84
C LYS A 44 -8.93 -2.88 -0.20
N ASP A 45 -9.82 -2.82 -1.20
CA ASP A 45 -9.85 -3.80 -2.29
C ASP A 45 -8.54 -3.77 -3.11
N ILE A 46 -7.98 -2.57 -3.34
CA ILE A 46 -6.67 -2.42 -4.00
C ILE A 46 -5.56 -3.02 -3.15
N LEU A 47 -5.57 -2.80 -1.83
CA LEU A 47 -4.56 -3.36 -0.93
C LEU A 47 -4.60 -4.90 -0.94
N VAL A 48 -5.77 -5.50 -0.83
CA VAL A 48 -5.94 -6.96 -0.91
C VAL A 48 -5.38 -7.51 -2.22
N ARG A 49 -5.72 -6.90 -3.36
CA ARG A 49 -5.18 -7.30 -4.66
C ARG A 49 -3.66 -7.13 -4.77
N PHE A 50 -3.11 -6.11 -4.12
CA PHE A 50 -1.66 -5.92 -4.04
C PHE A 50 -1.00 -7.03 -3.24
N GLU A 51 -1.54 -7.40 -2.09
CA GLU A 51 -1.05 -8.50 -1.25
C GLU A 51 -1.05 -9.83 -2.02
N GLU A 52 -2.16 -10.14 -2.68
CA GLU A 52 -2.28 -11.34 -3.53
C GLU A 52 -1.23 -11.36 -4.66
N GLN A 53 -1.02 -10.25 -5.33
CA GLN A 53 -0.02 -10.15 -6.41
C GLN A 53 1.41 -10.20 -5.89
N LEU A 54 1.67 -9.64 -4.71
CA LEU A 54 2.98 -9.71 -4.07
C LEU A 54 3.30 -11.15 -3.66
N ASP A 55 2.33 -11.88 -3.13
CA ASP A 55 2.47 -13.30 -2.80
C ASP A 55 2.71 -14.14 -4.06
N ALA A 56 1.90 -13.94 -5.09
CA ALA A 56 2.05 -14.63 -6.37
C ALA A 56 3.41 -14.35 -7.03
N TYR A 57 3.95 -13.14 -6.90
CA TYR A 57 5.27 -12.78 -7.42
C TYR A 57 6.38 -13.67 -6.84
N PHE A 58 6.39 -13.83 -5.52
CA PHE A 58 7.40 -14.66 -4.87
C PHE A 58 7.18 -16.17 -5.06
N GLN A 59 5.93 -16.63 -5.05
CA GLN A 59 5.60 -18.05 -5.25
C GLN A 59 5.80 -18.50 -6.69
N GLY A 60 5.54 -17.63 -7.66
CA GLY A 60 5.65 -17.93 -9.10
C GLY A 60 7.09 -17.93 -9.65
N GLY A 61 8.11 -17.69 -8.83
CA GLY A 61 9.50 -17.64 -9.27
C GLY A 61 9.88 -16.40 -10.09
N HIS A 62 9.01 -15.39 -10.14
CA HIS A 62 9.26 -14.13 -10.85
C HIS A 62 10.54 -13.41 -10.41
N PRO A 63 10.97 -13.44 -9.13
CA PRO A 63 12.21 -12.79 -8.73
C PRO A 63 13.45 -13.27 -9.50
N GLN A 64 13.47 -14.53 -9.92
CA GLN A 64 14.61 -15.07 -10.67
C GLN A 64 14.74 -14.52 -12.08
N SER A 65 13.63 -14.22 -12.72
CA SER A 65 13.56 -13.71 -14.10
C SER A 65 13.46 -12.18 -14.18
N GLU A 66 12.73 -11.57 -13.26
CA GLU A 66 12.39 -10.14 -13.28
C GLU A 66 13.16 -9.33 -12.23
N GLY A 67 13.85 -10.00 -11.28
CA GLY A 67 14.59 -9.37 -10.21
C GLY A 67 13.72 -8.99 -9.01
N LEU A 68 14.16 -8.00 -8.24
CA LEU A 68 13.39 -7.52 -7.08
C LEU A 68 12.17 -6.72 -7.52
N PRO A 69 10.99 -6.98 -6.94
CA PRO A 69 9.79 -6.24 -7.29
C PRO A 69 9.88 -4.77 -6.85
N THR A 70 9.38 -3.88 -7.69
CA THR A 70 9.39 -2.44 -7.44
C THR A 70 7.98 -1.93 -7.16
N VAL A 71 7.88 -0.76 -6.49
CA VAL A 71 6.60 -0.06 -6.29
C VAL A 71 5.93 0.24 -7.64
N LYS A 72 6.72 0.63 -8.65
CA LYS A 72 6.23 0.90 -10.00
C LYS A 72 5.60 -0.34 -10.64
N TYR A 73 6.21 -1.51 -10.50
CA TYR A 73 5.69 -2.77 -11.04
C TYR A 73 4.27 -3.06 -10.56
N PHE A 74 4.00 -2.90 -9.27
CA PHE A 74 2.67 -3.14 -8.72
C PHE A 74 1.69 -2.00 -9.04
N ALA A 75 2.15 -0.75 -9.03
CA ALA A 75 1.33 0.40 -9.42
C ALA A 75 0.79 0.25 -10.86
N ASP A 76 1.67 -0.12 -11.80
CA ASP A 76 1.30 -0.34 -13.21
C ASP A 76 0.26 -1.47 -13.34
N ARG A 77 0.39 -2.56 -12.59
CA ARG A 77 -0.58 -3.69 -12.58
C ARG A 77 -1.93 -3.33 -11.96
N MET A 78 -1.95 -2.33 -11.07
CA MET A 78 -3.19 -1.78 -10.50
C MET A 78 -3.79 -0.65 -11.35
N ASN A 79 -3.15 -0.28 -12.47
CA ASN A 79 -3.50 0.89 -13.29
C ASN A 79 -3.50 2.20 -12.47
N LEU A 80 -2.52 2.34 -11.58
CA LEU A 80 -2.33 3.50 -10.72
C LEU A 80 -0.97 4.16 -10.97
N SER A 81 -0.89 5.46 -10.69
CA SER A 81 0.42 6.11 -10.64
C SER A 81 1.20 5.61 -9.42
N PRO A 82 2.55 5.48 -9.50
CA PRO A 82 3.37 5.06 -8.36
C PRO A 82 3.20 5.93 -7.11
N ASN A 83 3.00 7.24 -7.28
CA ASN A 83 2.77 8.16 -6.17
C ASN A 83 1.44 7.87 -5.47
N TYR A 84 0.34 7.78 -6.24
CA TYR A 84 -0.98 7.47 -5.67
C TYR A 84 -1.00 6.10 -4.99
N PHE A 85 -0.39 5.09 -5.61
CA PHE A 85 -0.26 3.76 -5.02
C PHE A 85 0.55 3.78 -3.72
N GLY A 86 1.68 4.50 -3.69
CA GLY A 86 2.50 4.66 -2.49
C GLY A 86 1.75 5.33 -1.34
N ASP A 87 1.01 6.40 -1.62
CA ASP A 87 0.19 7.12 -0.64
C ASP A 87 -0.96 6.23 -0.11
N LEU A 88 -1.59 5.45 -1.00
CA LEU A 88 -2.65 4.51 -0.64
C LEU A 88 -2.12 3.46 0.34
N VAL A 89 -1.03 2.76 -0.02
CA VAL A 89 -0.45 1.72 0.84
C VAL A 89 -0.04 2.32 2.18
N LYS A 90 0.61 3.48 2.20
CA LYS A 90 1.03 4.15 3.43
C LYS A 90 -0.16 4.53 4.31
N LYS A 91 -1.25 5.02 3.72
CA LYS A 91 -2.47 5.38 4.44
C LYS A 91 -3.14 4.17 5.08
N GLU A 92 -3.25 3.06 4.35
CA GLU A 92 -3.98 1.87 4.81
C GLU A 92 -3.15 0.99 5.76
N THR A 93 -1.80 0.97 5.61
CA THR A 93 -0.92 0.06 6.37
C THR A 93 -0.01 0.77 7.39
N GLY A 94 0.12 2.09 7.30
CA GLY A 94 1.10 2.86 8.08
C GLY A 94 2.55 2.74 7.60
N ARG A 95 2.82 1.91 6.57
CA ARG A 95 4.15 1.68 5.99
C ARG A 95 4.22 2.15 4.55
N THR A 96 5.37 2.59 4.10
CA THR A 96 5.56 2.86 2.67
C THR A 96 5.43 1.58 1.85
N ALA A 97 5.00 1.69 0.59
CA ALA A 97 4.90 0.54 -0.31
C ALA A 97 6.25 -0.21 -0.47
N GLN A 98 7.36 0.52 -0.45
CA GLN A 98 8.70 -0.07 -0.48
C GLN A 98 9.01 -0.89 0.78
N GLU A 99 8.66 -0.37 1.96
CA GLU A 99 8.84 -1.09 3.23
C GLU A 99 7.94 -2.33 3.30
N TYR A 100 6.73 -2.24 2.75
CA TYR A 100 5.80 -3.36 2.68
C TYR A 100 6.36 -4.50 1.82
N ILE A 101 6.83 -4.19 0.61
CA ILE A 101 7.47 -5.14 -0.31
C ILE A 101 8.72 -5.76 0.34
N GLN A 102 9.55 -4.93 0.98
CA GLN A 102 10.75 -5.40 1.67
C GLN A 102 10.41 -6.30 2.86
N GLY A 103 9.36 -5.99 3.62
CA GLY A 103 8.87 -6.84 4.70
C GLY A 103 8.51 -8.24 4.20
N LYS A 104 7.75 -8.34 3.10
CA LYS A 104 7.38 -9.61 2.48
C LYS A 104 8.59 -10.38 1.96
N LEU A 105 9.52 -9.69 1.31
CA LEU A 105 10.78 -10.29 0.88
C LEU A 105 11.54 -10.96 2.04
N ILE A 106 11.60 -10.30 3.19
CA ILE A 106 12.27 -10.84 4.39
C ILE A 106 11.51 -12.04 4.96
N GLU A 107 10.16 -12.03 4.94
CA GLU A 107 9.36 -13.19 5.36
C GLU A 107 9.65 -14.41 4.49
N VAL A 108 9.63 -14.24 3.16
CA VAL A 108 9.97 -15.31 2.21
C VAL A 108 11.42 -15.77 2.40
N ALA A 109 12.35 -14.85 2.62
CA ALA A 109 13.76 -15.18 2.90
C ALA A 109 13.90 -16.04 4.16
N LYS A 110 13.19 -15.73 5.25
CA LYS A 110 13.20 -16.54 6.47
C LYS A 110 12.70 -17.95 6.22
N GLN A 111 11.61 -18.09 5.45
CA GLN A 111 11.05 -19.40 5.09
C GLN A 111 12.05 -20.21 4.25
N GLU A 112 12.70 -19.63 3.24
CA GLU A 112 13.71 -20.30 2.41
C GLU A 112 14.96 -20.69 3.20
N ILE A 113 15.41 -19.84 4.14
CA ILE A 113 16.59 -20.13 4.98
C ILE A 113 16.34 -21.33 5.89
N LEU A 114 15.14 -21.45 6.48
CA LEU A 114 14.79 -22.54 7.40
C LEU A 114 14.28 -23.77 6.67
N GLY A 115 13.57 -23.59 5.57
CA GLY A 115 12.90 -24.67 4.84
C GLY A 115 13.78 -25.39 3.81
N SER A 116 15.04 -24.97 3.61
CA SER A 116 15.92 -25.58 2.60
C SER A 116 17.38 -25.69 3.06
N SER A 117 18.09 -26.63 2.48
CA SER A 117 19.55 -26.80 2.63
C SER A 117 20.38 -25.88 1.71
N ARG A 118 19.71 -24.97 0.96
CA ARG A 118 20.39 -24.06 0.02
C ARG A 118 21.35 -23.13 0.73
N SER A 119 22.41 -22.78 0.03
CA SER A 119 23.35 -21.74 0.47
C SER A 119 22.66 -20.37 0.51
N VAL A 120 23.17 -19.46 1.33
CA VAL A 120 22.69 -18.07 1.41
C VAL A 120 22.76 -17.36 0.05
N SER A 121 23.77 -17.69 -0.77
CA SER A 121 23.93 -17.13 -2.12
C SER A 121 22.85 -17.63 -3.08
N GLU A 122 22.53 -18.92 -3.06
CA GLU A 122 21.44 -19.49 -3.87
C GLU A 122 20.09 -18.88 -3.49
N ILE A 123 19.82 -18.72 -2.19
CA ILE A 123 18.61 -18.04 -1.72
C ILE A 123 18.57 -16.59 -2.21
N ALA A 124 19.67 -15.85 -2.13
CA ALA A 124 19.73 -14.48 -2.61
C ALA A 124 19.39 -14.39 -4.12
N TYR A 125 19.95 -15.27 -4.96
CA TYR A 125 19.65 -15.31 -6.39
C TYR A 125 18.17 -15.68 -6.65
N ARG A 126 17.63 -16.63 -5.92
CA ARG A 126 16.21 -17.00 -6.02
C ARG A 126 15.25 -15.84 -5.65
N LEU A 127 15.67 -15.02 -4.71
CA LEU A 127 14.92 -13.82 -4.30
C LEU A 127 15.13 -12.61 -5.21
N GLY A 128 15.91 -12.75 -6.29
CA GLY A 128 16.09 -11.71 -7.30
C GLY A 128 17.24 -10.75 -7.02
N PHE A 129 18.11 -11.06 -6.10
CA PHE A 129 19.32 -10.27 -5.87
C PHE A 129 20.41 -10.61 -6.88
N GLN A 130 20.99 -9.61 -7.52
CA GLN A 130 22.15 -9.79 -8.38
C GLN A 130 23.44 -10.08 -7.56
N TYR A 131 23.50 -9.55 -6.33
CA TYR A 131 24.65 -9.68 -5.44
C TYR A 131 24.22 -10.19 -4.06
N PRO A 132 24.66 -11.37 -3.62
CA PRO A 132 24.30 -11.94 -2.32
C PRO A 132 24.65 -11.04 -1.11
N GLN A 133 25.67 -10.19 -1.25
CA GLN A 133 26.06 -9.27 -0.19
C GLN A 133 24.96 -8.22 0.09
N HIS A 134 24.22 -7.79 -0.94
CA HIS A 134 23.09 -6.87 -0.79
C HIS A 134 21.94 -7.53 -0.03
N PHE A 135 21.66 -8.80 -0.34
CA PHE A 135 20.70 -9.60 0.43
C PHE A 135 21.10 -9.69 1.90
N THR A 136 22.34 -10.11 2.19
CA THR A 136 22.85 -10.25 3.56
C THR A 136 22.73 -8.95 4.35
N ARG A 137 23.05 -7.81 3.72
CA ARG A 137 22.95 -6.49 4.35
C ARG A 137 21.51 -6.12 4.69
N ILE A 138 20.59 -6.31 3.73
CA ILE A 138 19.16 -6.00 3.92
C ILE A 138 18.55 -6.92 4.98
N PHE A 139 18.85 -8.21 4.92
CA PHE A 139 18.38 -9.19 5.89
C PHE A 139 18.88 -8.85 7.31
N LYS A 140 20.18 -8.61 7.48
CA LYS A 140 20.75 -8.23 8.78
C LYS A 140 20.14 -6.94 9.32
N LYS A 141 19.91 -5.93 8.47
CA LYS A 141 19.24 -4.68 8.88
C LYS A 141 17.82 -4.91 9.37
N SER A 142 17.10 -5.84 8.75
CA SER A 142 15.68 -6.08 9.06
C SER A 142 15.47 -7.07 10.22
N VAL A 143 16.37 -8.06 10.37
CA VAL A 143 16.23 -9.18 11.32
C VAL A 143 17.16 -9.05 12.53
N GLY A 144 18.23 -8.26 12.41
CA GLY A 144 19.24 -8.08 13.46
C GLY A 144 20.42 -9.03 13.40
N CYS A 145 20.32 -10.16 12.68
CA CYS A 145 21.41 -11.15 12.48
C CYS A 145 21.60 -11.47 11.01
N THR A 146 22.72 -12.12 10.68
CA THR A 146 23.01 -12.58 9.31
C THR A 146 22.10 -13.77 8.94
N PRO A 147 21.85 -14.02 7.62
CA PRO A 147 21.09 -15.20 7.19
C PRO A 147 21.64 -16.53 7.74
N THR A 148 22.98 -16.68 7.78
CA THR A 148 23.62 -17.86 8.38
C THR A 148 23.33 -17.93 9.87
N GLY A 149 23.58 -16.85 10.62
CA GLY A 149 23.27 -16.82 12.05
C GLY A 149 21.79 -17.05 12.36
N TYR A 150 20.89 -16.60 11.48
CA TYR A 150 19.45 -16.88 11.62
C TYR A 150 19.15 -18.37 11.47
N ARG A 151 19.80 -19.07 10.55
CA ARG A 151 19.71 -20.52 10.39
C ARG A 151 20.20 -21.25 11.63
N ASP A 152 21.35 -20.85 12.14
CA ASP A 152 22.01 -21.51 13.28
C ASP A 152 21.24 -21.35 14.61
N LEU A 153 20.49 -20.25 14.77
CA LEU A 153 19.68 -19.96 15.95
C LEU A 153 18.37 -20.79 16.02
N GLN A 154 17.95 -21.40 14.93
CA GLN A 154 16.67 -22.14 14.84
C GLN A 154 16.88 -23.67 14.71
N VAL A 155 18.12 -24.12 14.71
CA VAL A 155 18.52 -25.52 14.78
C VAL A 155 18.91 -25.86 16.23
#